data_7596e9c5575d20ed93b982bb9b5c9226
#
_entry.id   7596e9c5575d20ed93b982bb9b5c9226
#
_cell.length_a   1.000
_cell.length_b   1.000
_cell.length_c   1.000
_cell.angle_alpha   90.00
_cell.angle_beta   90.00
_cell.angle_gamma   90.00
#
_symmetry.space_group_name_H-M   'P 1'
#
loop_
_entity.id
_entity.type
_entity.pdbx_description
1 polymer ?
#
loop_
_entity_poly.entity_id
_entity_poly.type
_entity_poly.pdbx_seq_one_letter_code
_entity_poly.pdbx_strand_id
1 'polypeptide(L)'
;IIQCLDTAAETTNRADFTSITTWGVFVNEAERDEHQIILLDRVNQRMQFPELKAKTLEQFKLWEPDAFIVEKKNSGVALYQELRFMGLPVQEYSPHRGSGDKVARLNAVADIVKSGKVWIPDTWWARELIDQIAQFPNGEHDDDVDTTSMALTRFRQGGYLTLQSDDTLADKREFYGRTAAYY
;
A
#
# COMPACT_ATOMS: atom_id res chain seq x y z
N ILE A 1 0.33 -4.15 12.06
CA ILE A 1 -0.77 -3.75 11.12
C ILE A 1 -0.42 -2.41 10.52
N ILE A 2 -0.67 -2.24 9.21
CA ILE A 2 -0.60 -0.95 8.53
C ILE A 2 -1.91 -0.67 7.79
N GLN A 3 -2.25 0.61 7.66
CA GLN A 3 -3.33 1.07 6.80
C GLN A 3 -2.77 1.97 5.70
N CYS A 4 -3.28 1.80 4.48
CA CYS A 4 -2.93 2.63 3.33
C CYS A 4 -4.17 3.32 2.79
N LEU A 5 -4.07 4.62 2.57
CA LEU A 5 -5.14 5.45 2.08
C LEU A 5 -4.75 6.16 0.79
N ASP A 6 -5.54 5.98 -0.24
CA ASP A 6 -5.58 6.82 -1.43
C ASP A 6 -6.88 7.61 -1.48
N THR A 7 -6.77 8.92 -1.68
CA THR A 7 -7.92 9.83 -1.65
C THR A 7 -8.34 10.25 -3.04
N ALA A 8 -9.64 10.28 -3.28
CA ALA A 8 -10.23 10.82 -4.49
C ALA A 8 -9.77 12.26 -4.81
N ALA A 9 -9.67 12.58 -6.10
CA ALA A 9 -9.47 13.96 -6.56
C ALA A 9 -10.76 14.77 -6.43
N GLU A 10 -10.71 15.90 -5.72
CA GLU A 10 -11.88 16.74 -5.40
C GLU A 10 -12.46 17.56 -6.57
N THR A 11 -12.36 17.21 -7.83
CA THR A 11 -12.56 18.23 -8.87
C THR A 11 -13.82 18.15 -9.71
N THR A 12 -14.78 17.26 -9.48
CA THR A 12 -16.09 17.35 -10.21
C THR A 12 -17.21 16.58 -9.50
N ASN A 13 -18.47 16.79 -9.94
CA ASN A 13 -19.69 16.07 -9.52
C ASN A 13 -19.64 14.51 -9.68
N ARG A 14 -18.50 13.96 -10.04
CA ARG A 14 -18.13 12.55 -10.02
C ARG A 14 -16.92 12.42 -9.09
N ALA A 15 -17.15 12.48 -7.77
CA ALA A 15 -16.11 12.15 -6.81
C ALA A 15 -15.58 10.74 -7.12
N ASP A 16 -14.28 10.61 -7.34
CA ASP A 16 -13.61 9.33 -7.47
C ASP A 16 -13.74 8.54 -6.16
N PHE A 17 -13.46 7.27 -6.18
CA PHE A 17 -13.47 6.47 -4.98
C PHE A 17 -12.27 6.80 -4.08
N THR A 18 -12.49 6.70 -2.79
CA THR A 18 -11.42 6.67 -1.79
C THR A 18 -11.22 5.22 -1.36
N SER A 19 -9.99 4.75 -1.40
CA SER A 19 -9.63 3.41 -0.93
C SER A 19 -8.83 3.49 0.36
N ILE A 20 -9.24 2.69 1.37
CA ILE A 20 -8.48 2.41 2.58
C ILE A 20 -8.30 0.90 2.65
N THR A 21 -7.06 0.42 2.61
CA THR A 21 -6.76 -0.99 2.79
C THR A 21 -5.97 -1.22 4.07
N THR A 22 -6.37 -2.24 4.83
CA THR A 22 -5.73 -2.63 6.08
C THR A 22 -5.00 -3.95 5.89
N TRP A 23 -3.74 -3.99 6.25
CA TRP A 23 -2.85 -5.11 6.04
C TRP A 23 -2.12 -5.51 7.32
N GLY A 24 -1.94 -6.80 7.50
CA GLY A 24 -1.17 -7.37 8.60
C GLY A 24 0.02 -8.18 8.12
N VAL A 25 1.01 -8.36 9.01
CA VAL A 25 2.07 -9.35 8.86
C VAL A 25 1.82 -10.43 9.90
N PHE A 26 1.97 -11.68 9.52
CA PHE A 26 1.92 -12.82 10.43
C PHE A 26 3.05 -13.81 10.11
N VAL A 27 3.37 -14.66 11.07
CA VAL A 27 4.32 -15.75 10.88
C VAL A 27 3.53 -17.02 10.56
N ASN A 28 3.88 -17.67 9.47
CA ASN A 28 3.28 -18.95 9.11
C ASN A 28 4.17 -20.10 9.63
N GLU A 29 3.79 -20.69 10.76
CA GLU A 29 4.52 -21.80 11.39
C GLU A 29 4.64 -23.03 10.47
N ALA A 30 3.70 -23.23 9.54
CA ALA A 30 3.75 -24.32 8.57
C ALA A 30 4.81 -24.12 7.48
N GLU A 31 5.27 -22.88 7.28
CA GLU A 31 6.25 -22.51 6.25
C GLU A 31 7.54 -21.95 6.87
N ARG A 32 8.15 -22.68 7.80
CA ARG A 32 9.47 -22.37 8.40
C ARG A 32 9.53 -21.00 9.09
N ASP A 33 8.46 -20.59 9.74
CA ASP A 33 8.35 -19.30 10.43
C ASP A 33 8.60 -18.07 9.52
N GLU A 34 8.30 -18.18 8.24
CA GLU A 34 8.42 -17.06 7.32
C GLU A 34 7.29 -16.03 7.53
N HIS A 35 7.65 -14.76 7.43
CA HIS A 35 6.66 -13.68 7.44
C HIS A 35 5.83 -13.71 6.17
N GLN A 36 4.53 -13.57 6.35
CA GLN A 36 3.53 -13.47 5.28
C GLN A 36 2.63 -12.27 5.52
N ILE A 37 2.00 -11.79 4.47
CA ILE A 37 1.14 -10.60 4.47
C ILE A 37 -0.30 -11.03 4.29
N ILE A 38 -1.21 -10.41 5.02
CA ILE A 38 -2.65 -10.66 4.89
C ILE A 38 -3.42 -9.35 4.74
N LEU A 39 -4.36 -9.31 3.78
CA LEU A 39 -5.36 -8.27 3.70
C LEU A 39 -6.42 -8.51 4.78
N LEU A 40 -6.60 -7.55 5.67
CA LEU A 40 -7.52 -7.65 6.80
C LEU A 40 -8.86 -6.96 6.55
N ASP A 41 -8.83 -5.80 5.86
CA ASP A 41 -10.01 -5.00 5.60
C ASP A 41 -9.82 -4.09 4.37
N ARG A 42 -10.95 -3.72 3.79
CA ARG A 42 -11.02 -2.79 2.66
C ARG A 42 -12.24 -1.89 2.79
N VAL A 43 -12.01 -0.59 2.67
CA VAL A 43 -13.05 0.41 2.45
C VAL A 43 -12.80 1.04 1.09
N ASN A 44 -13.75 0.93 0.18
CA ASN A 44 -13.69 1.58 -1.13
C ASN A 44 -15.05 2.22 -1.42
N GLN A 45 -15.13 3.53 -1.25
CA GLN A 45 -16.37 4.28 -1.41
C GLN A 45 -16.12 5.76 -1.70
N ARG A 46 -17.11 6.40 -2.27
CA ARG A 46 -17.10 7.85 -2.49
C ARG A 46 -17.44 8.55 -1.20
N MET A 47 -16.57 9.49 -0.79
CA MET A 47 -16.73 10.24 0.47
C MET A 47 -16.35 11.69 0.26
N GLN A 48 -17.12 12.58 0.88
CA GLN A 48 -16.72 13.99 1.05
C GLN A 48 -15.71 14.08 2.21
N PHE A 49 -14.94 15.17 2.26
CA PHE A 49 -13.86 15.33 3.24
C PHE A 49 -14.26 15.08 4.70
N PRO A 50 -15.42 15.58 5.21
CA PRO A 50 -15.86 15.29 6.57
C PRO A 50 -16.13 13.79 6.81
N GLU A 51 -16.71 13.10 5.84
CA GLU A 51 -16.99 11.66 5.88
C GLU A 51 -15.69 10.86 5.81
N LEU A 52 -14.78 11.26 4.92
CA LEU A 52 -13.45 10.69 4.80
C LEU A 52 -12.70 10.76 6.13
N LYS A 53 -12.68 11.91 6.78
CA LYS A 53 -12.05 12.07 8.09
C LYS A 53 -12.70 11.18 9.15
N ALA A 54 -14.04 11.16 9.22
CA ALA A 54 -14.76 10.32 10.17
C ALA A 54 -14.47 8.82 9.93
N LYS A 55 -14.50 8.38 8.68
CA LYS A 55 -14.21 6.98 8.31
C LYS A 55 -12.75 6.61 8.60
N THR A 56 -11.80 7.50 8.33
CA THR A 56 -10.40 7.28 8.66
C THR A 56 -10.19 7.09 10.16
N LEU A 57 -10.84 7.91 11.00
CA LEU A 57 -10.76 7.79 12.46
C LEU A 57 -11.45 6.51 12.97
N GLU A 58 -12.57 6.12 12.36
CA GLU A 58 -13.24 4.84 12.65
C GLU A 58 -12.31 3.66 12.37
N GLN A 59 -11.72 3.63 11.18
CA GLN A 59 -10.80 2.58 10.76
C GLN A 59 -9.53 2.54 11.62
N PHE A 60 -9.00 3.71 11.99
CA PHE A 60 -7.87 3.80 12.90
C PHE A 60 -8.19 3.20 14.28
N LYS A 61 -9.36 3.51 14.85
CA LYS A 61 -9.78 2.97 16.14
C LYS A 61 -10.06 1.48 16.10
N LEU A 62 -10.57 0.98 14.98
CA LEU A 62 -10.89 -0.44 14.80
C LEU A 62 -9.65 -1.31 14.75
N TRP A 63 -8.62 -0.85 14.03
CA TRP A 63 -7.45 -1.66 13.70
C TRP A 63 -6.19 -1.30 14.48
N GLU A 64 -6.15 -0.14 15.10
CA GLU A 64 -4.99 0.40 15.85
C GLU A 64 -3.66 0.17 15.11
N PRO A 65 -3.54 0.66 13.86
CA PRO A 65 -2.38 0.34 13.02
C PRO A 65 -1.11 0.98 13.56
N ASP A 66 0.02 0.27 13.42
CA ASP A 66 1.36 0.77 13.74
C ASP A 66 1.78 1.93 12.83
N ALA A 67 1.22 1.98 11.62
CA ALA A 67 1.40 3.07 10.68
C ALA A 67 0.16 3.28 9.82
N PHE A 68 -0.19 4.53 9.60
CA PHE A 68 -1.22 4.97 8.68
C PHE A 68 -0.57 5.74 7.53
N ILE A 69 -0.58 5.17 6.32
CA ILE A 69 0.13 5.71 5.15
C ILE A 69 -0.88 6.42 4.26
N VAL A 70 -0.66 7.70 3.99
CA VAL A 70 -1.56 8.53 3.18
C VAL A 70 -0.84 9.03 1.94
N GLU A 71 -1.41 8.82 0.76
CA GLU A 71 -0.89 9.46 -0.44
C GLU A 71 -1.13 10.97 -0.38
N LYS A 72 -0.03 11.75 -0.47
CA LYS A 72 -0.07 13.21 -0.33
C LYS A 72 -0.46 13.87 -1.64
N LYS A 73 -1.68 13.63 -2.06
CA LYS A 73 -2.33 14.29 -3.20
C LYS A 73 -3.70 14.80 -2.79
N ASN A 74 -4.16 15.87 -3.40
CA ASN A 74 -5.52 16.40 -3.25
C ASN A 74 -5.96 16.52 -1.78
N SER A 75 -7.10 15.93 -1.43
CA SER A 75 -7.65 15.89 -0.05
C SER A 75 -6.76 15.15 0.95
N GLY A 76 -5.89 14.28 0.47
CA GLY A 76 -4.90 13.58 1.31
C GLY A 76 -3.92 14.53 2.01
N VAL A 77 -3.61 15.69 1.42
CA VAL A 77 -2.75 16.70 2.07
C VAL A 77 -3.40 17.25 3.34
N ALA A 78 -4.66 17.68 3.22
CA ALA A 78 -5.40 18.23 4.37
C ALA A 78 -5.64 17.17 5.43
N LEU A 79 -6.05 15.98 5.03
CA LEU A 79 -6.27 14.85 5.93
C LEU A 79 -4.98 14.49 6.69
N TYR A 80 -3.85 14.37 5.99
CA TYR A 80 -2.56 14.09 6.60
C TYR A 80 -2.21 15.11 7.69
N GLN A 81 -2.39 16.40 7.41
CA GLN A 81 -2.11 17.47 8.37
C GLN A 81 -3.01 17.38 9.61
N GLU A 82 -4.31 17.13 9.43
CA GLU A 82 -5.25 17.01 10.55
C GLU A 82 -4.97 15.79 11.41
N LEU A 83 -4.76 14.62 10.81
CA LEU A 83 -4.46 13.39 11.54
C LEU A 83 -3.15 13.51 12.33
N ARG A 84 -2.16 14.15 11.74
CA ARG A 84 -0.88 14.41 12.38
C ARG A 84 -1.00 15.37 13.56
N PHE A 85 -1.82 16.43 13.41
CA PHE A 85 -2.12 17.35 14.50
C PHE A 85 -2.83 16.65 15.67
N MET A 86 -3.64 15.63 15.40
CA MET A 86 -4.29 14.78 16.40
C MET A 86 -3.33 13.78 17.07
N GLY A 87 -2.06 13.74 16.70
CA GLY A 87 -1.05 12.84 17.26
C GLY A 87 -1.08 11.41 16.74
N LEU A 88 -1.76 11.15 15.62
CA LEU A 88 -1.81 9.82 15.02
C LEU A 88 -0.51 9.47 14.28
N PRO A 89 -0.09 8.19 14.21
CA PRO A 89 1.14 7.74 13.56
C PRO A 89 1.02 7.73 12.02
N VAL A 90 0.72 8.91 11.46
CA VAL A 90 0.50 9.08 10.03
C VAL A 90 1.82 9.28 9.31
N GLN A 91 2.02 8.53 8.25
CA GLN A 91 3.16 8.62 7.34
C GLN A 91 2.72 9.11 5.97
N GLU A 92 3.51 9.99 5.40
CA GLU A 92 3.31 10.49 4.06
C GLU A 92 3.83 9.48 3.03
N TYR A 93 3.03 9.20 2.02
CA TYR A 93 3.49 8.55 0.81
C TYR A 93 3.52 9.56 -0.34
N SER A 94 4.71 9.77 -0.88
CA SER A 94 4.91 10.58 -2.08
C SER A 94 5.68 9.75 -3.09
N PRO A 95 5.06 9.33 -4.20
CA PRO A 95 5.78 8.63 -5.25
C PRO A 95 6.96 9.50 -5.74
N HIS A 96 8.18 8.98 -5.69
CA HIS A 96 9.33 9.72 -6.20
C HIS A 96 9.23 9.82 -7.73
N ARG A 97 9.85 10.84 -8.31
CA ARG A 97 9.96 10.98 -9.77
C ARG A 97 10.61 9.78 -10.47
N GLY A 98 11.36 8.95 -9.73
CA GLY A 98 11.99 7.72 -10.21
C GLY A 98 11.18 6.43 -9.93
N SER A 99 10.04 6.50 -9.22
CA SER A 99 9.21 5.31 -8.94
C SER A 99 8.36 4.86 -10.14
N GLY A 100 8.42 5.61 -11.24
CA GLY A 100 7.60 5.33 -12.41
C GLY A 100 6.13 5.71 -12.25
N ASP A 101 5.34 5.33 -13.22
CA ASP A 101 3.87 5.43 -13.17
C ASP A 101 3.25 4.34 -12.29
N LYS A 102 1.94 4.30 -12.21
CA LYS A 102 1.19 3.28 -11.44
C LYS A 102 1.54 1.85 -11.88
N VAL A 103 1.74 1.63 -13.18
CA VAL A 103 2.10 0.31 -13.74
C VAL A 103 3.48 -0.12 -13.21
N ALA A 104 4.45 0.78 -13.21
CA ALA A 104 5.78 0.49 -12.69
C ALA A 104 5.75 0.18 -11.18
N ARG A 105 4.93 0.91 -10.40
CA ARG A 105 4.77 0.66 -8.96
C ARG A 105 4.16 -0.71 -8.67
N LEU A 106 3.10 -1.09 -9.39
CA LEU A 106 2.49 -2.41 -9.24
C LEU A 106 3.48 -3.52 -9.66
N ASN A 107 4.19 -3.33 -10.77
CA ASN A 107 5.19 -4.30 -11.23
C ASN A 107 6.34 -4.48 -10.22
N ALA A 108 6.72 -3.42 -9.51
CA ALA A 108 7.77 -3.48 -8.48
C ALA A 108 7.41 -4.38 -7.29
N VAL A 109 6.15 -4.70 -7.09
CA VAL A 109 5.66 -5.59 -6.01
C VAL A 109 5.03 -6.88 -6.53
N ALA A 110 5.00 -7.07 -7.85
CA ALA A 110 4.37 -8.25 -8.46
C ALA A 110 5.05 -9.57 -8.08
N ASP A 111 6.35 -9.55 -7.82
CA ASP A 111 7.11 -10.70 -7.33
C ASP A 111 6.67 -11.13 -5.91
N ILE A 112 6.28 -10.19 -5.06
CA ILE A 112 5.71 -10.48 -3.72
C ILE A 112 4.42 -11.29 -3.87
N VAL A 113 3.53 -10.86 -4.76
CA VAL A 113 2.28 -11.59 -5.03
C VAL A 113 2.57 -12.97 -5.61
N LYS A 114 3.50 -13.06 -6.58
CA LYS A 114 3.90 -14.33 -7.21
C LYS A 114 4.57 -15.30 -6.25
N SER A 115 5.17 -14.81 -5.17
CA SER A 115 5.82 -15.66 -4.17
C SER A 115 4.83 -16.50 -3.34
N GLY A 116 3.51 -16.22 -3.43
CA GLY A 116 2.49 -16.87 -2.62
C GLY A 116 2.42 -16.37 -1.17
N LYS A 117 3.17 -15.32 -0.82
CA LYS A 117 3.24 -14.78 0.55
C LYS A 117 2.14 -13.76 0.88
N VAL A 118 1.22 -13.51 -0.06
CA VAL A 118 0.09 -12.57 0.12
C VAL A 118 -1.20 -13.35 0.27
N TRP A 119 -1.84 -13.20 1.41
CA TRP A 119 -3.10 -13.84 1.75
C TRP A 119 -4.24 -12.84 1.63
N ILE A 120 -5.34 -13.30 1.04
CA ILE A 120 -6.54 -12.50 0.84
C ILE A 120 -7.73 -13.32 1.31
N PRO A 121 -8.62 -12.77 2.16
CA PRO A 121 -9.77 -13.50 2.67
C PRO A 121 -10.77 -13.81 1.55
N ASP A 122 -11.46 -14.94 1.64
CA ASP A 122 -12.51 -15.31 0.68
C ASP A 122 -13.82 -14.57 0.99
N THR A 123 -13.83 -13.26 0.73
CA THR A 123 -14.98 -12.37 0.89
C THR A 123 -15.29 -11.66 -0.41
N TRP A 124 -16.53 -11.16 -0.55
CA TRP A 124 -16.94 -10.45 -1.76
C TRP A 124 -16.11 -9.18 -2.01
N TRP A 125 -15.83 -8.41 -0.98
CA TRP A 125 -15.06 -7.16 -1.09
C TRP A 125 -13.58 -7.40 -1.42
N ALA A 126 -13.02 -8.52 -0.97
CA ALA A 126 -11.66 -8.88 -1.31
C ALA A 126 -11.53 -9.38 -2.76
N ARG A 127 -12.58 -10.04 -3.27
CA ARG A 127 -12.64 -10.42 -4.70
C ARG A 127 -12.72 -9.20 -5.60
N GLU A 128 -13.47 -8.15 -5.22
CA GLU A 128 -13.49 -6.89 -5.96
C GLU A 128 -12.10 -6.23 -6.04
N LEU A 129 -11.31 -6.25 -4.95
CA LEU A 129 -9.92 -5.76 -4.96
C LEU A 129 -9.06 -6.58 -5.93
N ILE A 130 -9.17 -7.91 -5.92
CA ILE A 130 -8.45 -8.78 -6.86
C ILE A 130 -8.83 -8.45 -8.29
N ASP A 131 -10.14 -8.30 -8.57
CA ASP A 131 -10.65 -7.99 -9.90
C ASP A 131 -10.13 -6.64 -10.41
N GLN A 132 -10.06 -5.64 -9.54
CA GLN A 132 -9.51 -4.33 -9.88
C GLN A 132 -8.02 -4.41 -10.23
N ILE A 133 -7.22 -5.14 -9.43
CA ILE A 133 -5.79 -5.35 -9.71
C ILE A 133 -5.60 -6.14 -11.02
N ALA A 134 -6.41 -7.17 -11.26
CA ALA A 134 -6.30 -8.00 -12.45
C ALA A 134 -6.68 -7.26 -13.74
N GLN A 135 -7.60 -6.31 -13.67
CA GLN A 135 -8.01 -5.49 -14.82
C GLN A 135 -7.08 -4.30 -15.09
N PHE A 136 -6.25 -3.94 -14.13
CA PHE A 136 -5.32 -2.81 -14.28
C PHE A 136 -4.27 -3.10 -15.38
N PRO A 137 -3.91 -2.13 -16.27
CA PRO A 137 -4.29 -0.71 -16.24
C PRO A 137 -5.58 -0.37 -17.03
N ASN A 138 -6.31 -1.34 -17.52
CA ASN A 138 -7.47 -1.12 -18.42
C ASN A 138 -8.82 -1.06 -17.66
N GLY A 139 -8.81 -1.26 -16.34
CA GLY A 139 -10.01 -1.18 -15.50
C GLY A 139 -10.53 0.26 -15.36
N GLU A 140 -11.80 0.39 -14.99
CA GLU A 140 -12.44 1.69 -14.75
C GLU A 140 -11.93 2.37 -13.47
N HIS A 141 -11.51 1.59 -12.48
CA HIS A 141 -11.01 2.03 -11.18
C HIS A 141 -9.64 1.44 -10.87
N ASP A 142 -8.82 2.19 -10.18
CA ASP A 142 -7.45 1.79 -9.81
C ASP A 142 -7.03 2.20 -8.38
N ASP A 143 -7.99 2.63 -7.55
CA ASP A 143 -7.73 3.13 -6.20
C ASP A 143 -7.15 2.04 -5.27
N ASP A 144 -7.64 0.80 -5.40
CA ASP A 144 -7.13 -0.35 -4.64
C ASP A 144 -5.74 -0.79 -5.11
N VAL A 145 -5.39 -0.52 -6.36
CA VAL A 145 -4.05 -0.80 -6.92
C VAL A 145 -2.99 0.06 -6.23
N ASP A 146 -3.29 1.36 -6.03
CA ASP A 146 -2.37 2.28 -5.37
C ASP A 146 -2.19 1.90 -3.90
N THR A 147 -3.27 1.68 -3.14
CA THR A 147 -3.17 1.29 -1.72
C THR A 147 -2.49 -0.07 -1.52
N THR A 148 -2.73 -1.04 -2.40
CA THR A 148 -2.05 -2.34 -2.37
C THR A 148 -0.56 -2.20 -2.66
N SER A 149 -0.18 -1.44 -3.70
CA SER A 149 1.23 -1.23 -4.03
C SER A 149 1.98 -0.48 -2.92
N MET A 150 1.34 0.49 -2.26
CA MET A 150 1.88 1.18 -1.08
C MET A 150 2.16 0.21 0.07
N ALA A 151 1.19 -0.65 0.39
CA ALA A 151 1.30 -1.61 1.48
C ALA A 151 2.45 -2.61 1.24
N LEU A 152 2.46 -3.26 0.09
CA LEU A 152 3.48 -4.26 -0.25
C LEU A 152 4.87 -3.64 -0.32
N THR A 153 5.00 -2.43 -0.88
CA THR A 153 6.26 -1.68 -0.87
C THR A 153 6.73 -1.39 0.56
N ARG A 154 5.81 -0.98 1.44
CA ARG A 154 6.13 -0.67 2.84
C ARG A 154 6.62 -1.89 3.60
N PHE A 155 6.00 -3.06 3.41
CA PHE A 155 6.43 -4.30 4.05
C PHE A 155 7.82 -4.74 3.56
N ARG A 156 8.10 -4.64 2.25
CA ARG A 156 9.42 -4.92 1.69
C ARG A 156 10.50 -3.99 2.24
N GLN A 157 10.25 -2.67 2.24
CA GLN A 157 11.19 -1.68 2.74
C GLN A 157 11.40 -1.77 4.26
N GLY A 158 10.40 -2.22 5.00
CA GLY A 158 10.47 -2.44 6.44
C GLY A 158 11.19 -3.72 6.85
N GLY A 159 11.64 -4.54 5.90
CA GLY A 159 12.30 -5.82 6.17
C GLY A 159 11.38 -6.92 6.69
N TYR A 160 10.06 -6.71 6.66
CA TYR A 160 9.09 -7.72 7.05
C TYR A 160 8.90 -8.81 6.00
N LEU A 161 9.32 -8.54 4.77
CA LEU A 161 9.25 -9.48 3.67
C LEU A 161 10.56 -9.41 2.89
N THR A 162 11.26 -10.52 2.82
CA THR A 162 12.44 -10.73 1.99
C THR A 162 12.15 -11.82 0.96
N LEU A 163 12.54 -11.58 -0.27
CA LEU A 163 12.46 -12.55 -1.35
C LEU A 163 13.88 -12.90 -1.80
N GLN A 164 14.06 -14.10 -2.35
CA GLN A 164 15.35 -14.50 -2.91
C GLN A 164 15.85 -13.55 -4.03
N SER A 165 14.91 -12.87 -4.71
CA SER A 165 15.23 -11.83 -5.68
C SER A 165 15.90 -10.60 -5.06
N ASP A 166 15.66 -10.33 -3.77
CA ASP A 166 16.24 -9.17 -3.08
C ASP A 166 17.72 -9.38 -2.79
N ASP A 167 18.13 -10.61 -2.45
CA ASP A 167 19.53 -10.96 -2.23
C ASP A 167 20.36 -10.78 -3.49
N THR A 168 19.83 -11.18 -4.64
CA THR A 168 20.53 -11.00 -5.94
C THR A 168 20.66 -9.54 -6.34
N LEU A 169 19.77 -8.66 -5.91
CA LEU A 169 19.86 -7.22 -6.14
C LEU A 169 20.85 -6.55 -5.18
N ALA A 170 20.94 -7.02 -3.93
CA ALA A 170 21.93 -6.56 -2.97
C ALA A 170 23.35 -6.90 -3.44
N ASP A 171 23.58 -8.14 -3.87
CA ASP A 171 24.86 -8.59 -4.42
C ASP A 171 25.30 -7.77 -5.65
N LYS A 172 24.35 -7.46 -6.54
CA LYS A 172 24.64 -6.61 -7.70
C LYS A 172 25.02 -5.19 -7.30
N ARG A 173 24.35 -4.59 -6.32
CA ARG A 173 24.67 -3.25 -5.82
C ARG A 173 26.05 -3.20 -5.17
N GLU A 174 26.40 -4.22 -4.42
CA GLU A 174 27.73 -4.34 -3.80
C GLU A 174 28.84 -4.50 -4.85
N PHE A 175 28.59 -5.30 -5.89
CA PHE A 175 29.52 -5.49 -7.00
C PHE A 175 29.76 -4.20 -7.77
N TYR A 176 28.71 -3.46 -8.16
CA TYR A 176 28.85 -2.19 -8.88
C TYR A 176 29.39 -1.06 -7.99
N GLY A 177 29.13 -1.07 -6.68
CA GLY A 177 29.70 -0.11 -5.74
C GLY A 177 31.21 -0.24 -5.58
N ARG A 178 31.75 -1.45 -5.66
CA ARG A 178 33.20 -1.70 -5.63
C ARG A 178 33.93 -1.28 -6.89
N THR A 179 33.26 -1.34 -8.04
CA THR A 179 33.88 -0.96 -9.33
C THR A 179 33.99 0.58 -9.49
N ALA A 180 33.13 1.36 -8.84
CA ALA A 180 33.17 2.83 -8.89
C ALA A 180 34.27 3.46 -8.02
N ALA A 181 34.94 2.68 -7.16
CA ALA A 181 35.99 3.17 -6.27
C ALA A 181 37.42 3.15 -6.89
N TYR A 182 37.55 2.79 -8.16
CA TYR A 182 38.84 2.67 -8.86
C TYR A 182 39.05 3.60 -10.06
N TYR A 183 38.28 4.70 -10.16
CA TYR A 183 38.55 5.76 -11.15
C TYR A 183 38.53 7.14 -10.54
#